data_826a5e6119de0cf525f572c35452d2f1
#
_entry.id   826a5e6119de0cf525f572c35452d2f1
#
_cell.length_a   1.000
_cell.length_b   1.000
_cell.length_c   1.000
_cell.angle_alpha   90.00
_cell.angle_beta   90.00
_cell.angle_gamma   90.00
#
_symmetry.space_group_name_H-M   'P 1'
#
loop_
_entity.id
_entity.type
_entity.pdbx_description
1 polymer ?
#
loop_
_entity_poly.entity_id
_entity_poly.type
_entity_poly.pdbx_seq_one_letter_code
_entity_poly.pdbx_strand_id
1 'polypeptide(L)'
;MTDVTVIILIGQEKIHLQRCIEKLAPLEPKCIWLIESQPDDGGVAIAKETALKFGLTVKTVFNKWPGLYAKQFNWALDYVEKGTGKGESEKGEGWILRLDADEYLMPVTCEKLKEELPKLSEDVAGLTLELKRRFCGREIRHATNGIRLLRIWRAGHGRSEERAMDEHIEVDGKVIYFDGAFYDDNLNDMDWWREKHRGYAKREAADALAFARGEIHFKPAKEAYYRMPRYLRALIYFAIRYFLKGGFLDGYGGWMWNFWQGLWYRWIVDREIGKMMSNHGKHRKCISRVEHAEEHLHVLHG
;
A
#
# COMPACT_ATOMS: atom_id res chain seq x y z
N MET A 1 -3.72 28.64 2.23
CA MET A 1 -2.62 27.67 2.19
C MET A 1 -2.55 27.00 3.55
N THR A 2 -2.58 25.68 3.59
CA THR A 2 -2.45 24.90 4.83
C THR A 2 -0.99 24.59 5.12
N ASP A 3 -0.66 24.34 6.39
CA ASP A 3 0.67 23.85 6.76
C ASP A 3 0.78 22.33 6.63
N VAL A 4 0.34 21.81 5.48
CA VAL A 4 0.38 20.40 5.11
C VAL A 4 1.38 20.20 3.99
N THR A 5 2.37 19.35 4.21
CA THR A 5 3.27 18.85 3.18
C THR A 5 2.79 17.46 2.72
N VAL A 6 2.54 17.33 1.42
CA VAL A 6 2.10 16.06 0.83
C VAL A 6 3.30 15.29 0.28
N ILE A 7 3.40 13.99 0.58
CA ILE A 7 4.44 13.10 0.04
C ILE A 7 3.76 12.01 -0.78
N ILE A 8 4.16 11.88 -2.04
CA ILE A 8 3.64 10.89 -2.98
C ILE A 8 4.84 10.12 -3.57
N LEU A 9 4.88 8.81 -3.34
CA LEU A 9 5.83 7.95 -4.02
C LEU A 9 5.35 7.67 -5.44
N ILE A 10 6.20 7.88 -6.42
CA ILE A 10 5.85 7.64 -7.83
C ILE A 10 6.86 6.69 -8.50
N GLY A 11 6.30 5.85 -9.36
CA GLY A 11 7.03 5.05 -10.34
C GLY A 11 6.49 5.40 -11.72
N GLN A 12 5.76 4.50 -12.35
CA GLN A 12 5.06 4.72 -13.63
C GLN A 12 3.59 5.08 -13.35
N GLU A 13 3.35 6.31 -12.88
CA GLU A 13 2.04 6.76 -12.37
C GLU A 13 1.41 7.87 -13.22
N LYS A 14 1.85 8.05 -14.45
CA LYS A 14 1.41 9.10 -15.37
C LYS A 14 -0.11 9.25 -15.44
N ILE A 15 -0.85 8.13 -15.48
CA ILE A 15 -2.31 8.15 -15.65
C ILE A 15 -3.06 8.64 -14.40
N HIS A 16 -2.42 8.64 -13.23
CA HIS A 16 -3.03 8.99 -11.95
C HIS A 16 -2.73 10.42 -11.53
N LEU A 17 -1.52 10.93 -11.86
CA LEU A 17 -0.97 12.15 -11.26
C LEU A 17 -1.82 13.39 -11.51
N GLN A 18 -2.41 13.55 -12.71
CA GLN A 18 -3.29 14.69 -12.97
C GLN A 18 -4.41 14.74 -11.93
N ARG A 19 -5.18 13.67 -11.79
CA ARG A 19 -6.31 13.59 -10.85
C ARG A 19 -5.86 13.76 -9.41
N CYS A 20 -4.76 13.11 -9.01
CA CYS A 20 -4.24 13.22 -7.65
C CYS A 20 -3.93 14.68 -7.29
N ILE A 21 -3.23 15.41 -8.16
CA ILE A 21 -2.89 16.82 -7.95
C ILE A 21 -4.12 17.73 -7.99
N GLU A 22 -5.02 17.56 -8.96
CA GLU A 22 -6.28 18.32 -9.03
C GLU A 22 -7.11 18.20 -7.74
N LYS A 23 -7.21 17.00 -7.18
CA LYS A 23 -7.98 16.73 -5.96
C LYS A 23 -7.34 17.26 -4.68
N LEU A 24 -6.06 17.63 -4.72
CA LEU A 24 -5.37 18.32 -3.62
C LEU A 24 -5.59 19.85 -3.64
N ALA A 25 -6.08 20.42 -4.74
CA ALA A 25 -6.26 21.86 -4.85
C ALA A 25 -7.14 22.47 -3.73
N PRO A 26 -8.27 21.87 -3.30
CA PRO A 26 -9.06 22.42 -2.21
C PRO A 26 -8.33 22.44 -0.85
N LEU A 27 -7.35 21.56 -0.64
CA LEU A 27 -6.53 21.52 0.56
C LEU A 27 -5.52 22.69 0.61
N GLU A 28 -5.09 23.20 -0.55
CA GLU A 28 -4.04 24.21 -0.66
C GLU A 28 -2.78 23.87 0.14
N PRO A 29 -2.16 22.70 -0.10
CA PRO A 29 -1.02 22.25 0.67
C PRO A 29 0.17 23.21 0.51
N LYS A 30 1.03 23.30 1.54
CA LYS A 30 2.29 24.06 1.53
C LYS A 30 3.21 23.63 0.39
N CYS A 31 3.33 22.32 0.18
CA CYS A 31 4.11 21.71 -0.88
C CYS A 31 3.68 20.29 -1.15
N ILE A 32 3.81 19.83 -2.40
CA ILE A 32 3.63 18.44 -2.81
C ILE A 32 4.98 17.90 -3.28
N TRP A 33 5.49 16.87 -2.61
CA TRP A 33 6.72 16.19 -2.98
C TRP A 33 6.39 14.91 -3.74
N LEU A 34 6.90 14.82 -4.98
CA LEU A 34 6.89 13.60 -5.78
C LEU A 34 8.25 12.91 -5.65
N ILE A 35 8.25 11.71 -5.11
CA ILE A 35 9.47 10.93 -4.88
C ILE A 35 9.57 9.88 -5.96
N GLU A 36 10.44 10.12 -6.92
CA GLU A 36 10.65 9.25 -8.07
C GLU A 36 11.55 8.08 -7.69
N SER A 37 11.16 6.87 -8.08
CA SER A 37 11.93 5.63 -7.83
C SER A 37 12.36 4.92 -9.12
N GLN A 38 11.84 5.36 -10.26
CA GLN A 38 12.08 4.83 -11.60
C GLN A 38 12.24 6.00 -12.58
N PRO A 39 12.77 5.76 -13.79
CA PRO A 39 12.77 6.77 -14.84
C PRO A 39 11.37 7.34 -15.07
N ASP A 40 11.28 8.67 -15.20
CA ASP A 40 10.02 9.38 -15.42
C ASP A 40 9.32 8.90 -16.71
N ASP A 41 8.03 8.59 -16.57
CA ASP A 41 7.14 8.23 -17.69
C ASP A 41 6.43 9.45 -18.32
N GLY A 42 6.85 10.65 -17.96
CA GLY A 42 6.21 11.92 -18.29
C GLY A 42 5.16 12.36 -17.27
N GLY A 43 4.99 11.63 -16.18
CA GLY A 43 4.03 11.92 -15.12
C GLY A 43 4.38 13.19 -14.35
N VAL A 44 5.66 13.43 -14.11
CA VAL A 44 6.15 14.64 -13.42
C VAL A 44 5.77 15.92 -14.18
N ALA A 45 5.89 15.91 -15.50
CA ALA A 45 5.51 17.06 -16.32
C ALA A 45 4.00 17.37 -16.19
N ILE A 46 3.16 16.34 -16.24
CA ILE A 46 1.71 16.45 -16.05
C ILE A 46 1.38 16.99 -14.64
N ALA A 47 2.04 16.47 -13.61
CA ALA A 47 1.83 16.93 -12.24
C ALA A 47 2.18 18.42 -12.06
N LYS A 48 3.32 18.86 -12.62
CA LYS A 48 3.76 20.26 -12.57
C LYS A 48 2.81 21.19 -13.35
N GLU A 49 2.39 20.79 -14.56
CA GLU A 49 1.43 21.55 -15.36
C GLU A 49 0.09 21.67 -14.64
N THR A 50 -0.39 20.58 -14.05
CA THR A 50 -1.64 20.57 -13.28
C THR A 50 -1.51 21.46 -12.05
N ALA A 51 -0.43 21.33 -11.29
CA ALA A 51 -0.20 22.15 -10.12
C ALA A 51 -0.18 23.65 -10.44
N LEU A 52 0.44 24.04 -11.56
CA LEU A 52 0.47 25.43 -12.01
C LEU A 52 -0.94 25.98 -12.26
N LYS A 53 -1.84 25.19 -12.83
CA LYS A 53 -3.25 25.60 -13.07
C LYS A 53 -4.02 25.89 -11.79
N PHE A 54 -3.64 25.27 -10.69
CA PHE A 54 -4.29 25.43 -9.38
C PHE A 54 -3.45 26.24 -8.39
N GLY A 55 -2.34 26.84 -8.80
CA GLY A 55 -1.46 27.61 -7.92
C GLY A 55 -0.76 26.78 -6.84
N LEU A 56 -0.57 25.47 -7.07
CA LEU A 56 0.07 24.56 -6.13
C LEU A 56 1.58 24.47 -6.38
N THR A 57 2.34 24.23 -5.32
CA THR A 57 3.79 24.00 -5.39
C THR A 57 4.10 22.51 -5.43
N VAL A 58 4.71 22.05 -6.54
CA VAL A 58 5.19 20.66 -6.70
C VAL A 58 6.71 20.67 -6.77
N LYS A 59 7.33 19.84 -5.95
CA LYS A 59 8.77 19.54 -5.95
C LYS A 59 8.99 18.07 -6.26
N THR A 60 10.13 17.75 -6.88
CA THR A 60 10.46 16.38 -7.25
C THR A 60 11.86 16.03 -6.80
N VAL A 61 12.05 14.79 -6.41
CA VAL A 61 13.37 14.24 -6.09
C VAL A 61 13.41 12.77 -6.49
N PHE A 62 14.56 12.36 -7.04
CA PHE A 62 14.80 10.97 -7.40
C PHE A 62 15.54 10.26 -6.28
N ASN A 63 15.04 9.09 -5.88
CA ASN A 63 15.75 8.14 -5.06
C ASN A 63 15.59 6.74 -5.63
N LYS A 64 16.70 6.10 -5.97
CA LYS A 64 16.67 4.75 -6.55
C LYS A 64 15.91 3.80 -5.64
N TRP A 65 15.02 3.01 -6.22
CA TRP A 65 14.20 2.04 -5.50
C TRP A 65 15.03 1.12 -4.57
N PRO A 66 14.83 1.19 -3.25
CA PRO A 66 15.60 0.41 -2.28
C PRO A 66 15.07 -1.03 -2.06
N GLY A 67 14.10 -1.46 -2.87
CA GLY A 67 13.49 -2.79 -2.77
C GLY A 67 12.29 -2.88 -1.80
N LEU A 68 12.02 -1.85 -1.02
CA LEU A 68 10.95 -1.83 -0.02
C LEU A 68 10.26 -0.47 0.04
N TYR A 69 8.92 -0.44 0.01
CA TYR A 69 8.14 0.81 0.09
C TYR A 69 8.42 1.60 1.35
N ALA A 70 8.45 0.93 2.50
CA ALA A 70 8.76 1.58 3.77
C ALA A 70 10.13 2.29 3.77
N LYS A 71 11.15 1.67 3.21
CA LYS A 71 12.49 2.30 3.08
C LYS A 71 12.47 3.52 2.18
N GLN A 72 11.76 3.44 1.05
CA GLN A 72 11.59 4.57 0.14
C GLN A 72 10.84 5.71 0.83
N PHE A 73 9.77 5.39 1.53
CA PHE A 73 8.98 6.39 2.22
C PHE A 73 9.72 7.03 3.40
N ASN A 74 10.41 6.23 4.22
CA ASN A 74 11.24 6.74 5.33
C ASN A 74 12.38 7.63 4.83
N TRP A 75 13.01 7.25 3.71
CA TRP A 75 13.99 8.12 3.06
C TRP A 75 13.36 9.46 2.63
N ALA A 76 12.16 9.41 2.04
CA ALA A 76 11.43 10.61 1.63
C ALA A 76 11.10 11.52 2.83
N LEU A 77 10.66 10.94 3.95
CA LEU A 77 10.43 11.69 5.19
C LEU A 77 11.71 12.38 5.65
N ASP A 78 12.82 11.64 5.76
CA ASP A 78 14.11 12.21 6.15
C ASP A 78 14.55 13.34 5.21
N TYR A 79 14.33 13.19 3.91
CA TYR A 79 14.69 14.20 2.93
C TYR A 79 13.84 15.47 3.05
N VAL A 80 12.52 15.30 3.25
CA VAL A 80 11.56 16.40 3.34
C VAL A 80 11.69 17.14 4.68
N GLU A 81 11.81 16.40 5.79
CA GLU A 81 11.84 16.94 7.15
C GLU A 81 13.20 17.58 7.52
N LYS A 82 14.31 17.04 7.00
CA LYS A 82 15.65 17.61 7.27
C LYS A 82 16.00 18.81 6.39
N GLY A 83 15.12 19.13 5.41
CA GLY A 83 15.43 20.13 4.39
C GLY A 83 16.51 19.66 3.43
N THR A 84 16.57 20.27 2.26
CA THR A 84 17.56 19.94 1.21
C THR A 84 18.94 20.55 1.52
N GLY A 85 19.51 20.32 2.68
CA GLY A 85 20.90 20.69 3.00
C GLY A 85 21.29 22.18 2.93
N LYS A 86 20.35 23.06 2.59
CA LYS A 86 20.55 24.53 2.54
C LYS A 86 19.24 25.22 2.94
N GLY A 87 19.05 25.45 4.22
CA GLY A 87 18.00 26.33 4.75
C GLY A 87 16.86 25.57 5.46
N GLU A 88 16.89 25.71 6.70
CA GLU A 88 15.89 25.64 7.75
C GLU A 88 14.46 25.35 7.30
N SER A 89 14.06 24.08 7.33
CA SER A 89 12.73 23.75 7.77
C SER A 89 12.88 23.32 9.23
N GLU A 90 12.30 24.11 10.12
CA GLU A 90 12.32 23.82 11.54
C GLU A 90 11.66 22.45 11.76
N LYS A 91 12.40 21.56 12.45
CA LYS A 91 11.91 20.25 12.83
C LYS A 91 10.61 20.40 13.61
N GLY A 92 9.53 19.75 13.14
CA GLY A 92 8.30 19.63 13.92
C GLY A 92 7.19 20.62 13.57
N GLU A 93 7.38 21.51 12.60
CA GLU A 93 6.30 22.40 12.16
C GLU A 93 5.50 21.81 11.01
N GLY A 94 4.18 21.78 11.18
CA GLY A 94 3.23 21.36 10.17
C GLY A 94 2.86 19.88 10.19
N TRP A 95 2.17 19.49 9.14
CA TRP A 95 1.59 18.16 8.99
C TRP A 95 2.12 17.49 7.73
N ILE A 96 2.37 16.19 7.81
CA ILE A 96 2.68 15.34 6.66
C ILE A 96 1.41 14.60 6.25
N LEU A 97 1.08 14.62 4.97
CA LEU A 97 0.03 13.80 4.36
C LEU A 97 0.71 12.80 3.41
N ARG A 98 0.53 11.50 3.66
CA ARG A 98 0.88 10.44 2.71
C ARG A 98 -0.29 10.13 1.81
N LEU A 99 -0.06 10.15 0.50
CA LEU A 99 -0.95 9.59 -0.51
C LEU A 99 -0.15 8.72 -1.49
N ASP A 100 -0.78 7.70 -2.02
CA ASP A 100 -0.29 7.01 -3.21
C ASP A 100 -0.84 7.74 -4.46
N ALA A 101 -0.20 7.62 -5.61
CA ALA A 101 -0.59 8.39 -6.80
C ALA A 101 -2.01 8.10 -7.30
N ASP A 102 -2.51 6.89 -7.05
CA ASP A 102 -3.89 6.46 -7.36
C ASP A 102 -4.90 6.81 -6.25
N GLU A 103 -4.45 7.48 -5.19
CA GLU A 103 -5.29 7.96 -4.10
C GLU A 103 -5.60 9.46 -4.22
N TYR A 104 -6.74 9.88 -3.68
CA TYR A 104 -7.10 11.30 -3.58
C TYR A 104 -8.08 11.57 -2.44
N LEU A 105 -7.95 12.76 -1.84
CA LEU A 105 -8.89 13.23 -0.82
C LEU A 105 -10.24 13.61 -1.43
N MET A 106 -11.31 13.41 -0.67
CA MET A 106 -12.60 14.02 -1.01
C MET A 106 -12.54 15.53 -0.77
N PRO A 107 -13.19 16.36 -1.62
CA PRO A 107 -13.19 17.82 -1.41
C PRO A 107 -13.65 18.23 -0.01
N VAL A 108 -14.70 17.61 0.51
CA VAL A 108 -15.21 17.86 1.88
C VAL A 108 -14.15 17.52 2.94
N THR A 109 -13.30 16.53 2.72
CA THR A 109 -12.19 16.20 3.63
C THR A 109 -11.12 17.28 3.59
N CYS A 110 -10.80 17.82 2.40
CA CYS A 110 -9.86 18.92 2.28
C CYS A 110 -10.32 20.17 3.04
N GLU A 111 -11.59 20.54 2.89
CA GLU A 111 -12.18 21.69 3.59
C GLU A 111 -12.14 21.52 5.11
N LYS A 112 -12.56 20.34 5.61
CA LYS A 112 -12.46 20.03 7.04
C LYS A 112 -11.03 20.07 7.55
N LEU A 113 -10.06 19.55 6.81
CA LEU A 113 -8.65 19.60 7.20
C LEU A 113 -8.16 21.04 7.29
N LYS A 114 -8.49 21.90 6.31
CA LYS A 114 -8.14 23.34 6.37
C LYS A 114 -8.68 24.01 7.63
N GLU A 115 -9.89 23.67 8.01
CA GLU A 115 -10.57 24.29 9.14
C GLU A 115 -10.11 23.74 10.49
N GLU A 116 -9.90 22.43 10.59
CA GLU A 116 -9.72 21.75 11.87
C GLU A 116 -8.24 21.56 12.26
N LEU A 117 -7.32 21.33 11.29
CA LEU A 117 -5.90 21.14 11.61
C LEU A 117 -5.30 22.24 12.50
N PRO A 118 -5.57 23.54 12.24
CA PRO A 118 -5.03 24.62 13.08
C PRO A 118 -5.59 24.65 14.51
N LYS A 119 -6.73 23.99 14.74
CA LYS A 119 -7.43 23.98 16.04
C LYS A 119 -7.08 22.75 16.89
N LEU A 120 -6.37 21.78 16.31
CA LEU A 120 -6.02 20.57 17.02
C LEU A 120 -5.00 20.84 18.13
N SER A 121 -5.27 20.23 19.28
CA SER A 121 -4.36 20.26 20.43
C SER A 121 -2.98 19.68 20.08
N GLU A 122 -1.93 20.21 20.72
CA GLU A 122 -0.54 19.81 20.48
C GLU A 122 -0.26 18.35 20.77
N ASP A 123 -1.03 17.72 21.67
CA ASP A 123 -0.92 16.29 21.98
C ASP A 123 -1.41 15.37 20.86
N VAL A 124 -2.16 15.91 19.89
CA VAL A 124 -2.60 15.14 18.71
C VAL A 124 -1.49 15.07 17.68
N ALA A 125 -0.93 13.90 17.52
CA ALA A 125 0.20 13.65 16.62
C ALA A 125 -0.22 13.00 15.29
N GLY A 126 -1.40 12.37 15.20
CA GLY A 126 -1.82 11.71 13.96
C GLY A 126 -3.34 11.62 13.77
N LEU A 127 -3.75 11.52 12.51
CA LEU A 127 -5.15 11.41 12.10
C LEU A 127 -5.37 10.19 11.22
N THR A 128 -6.41 9.43 11.51
CA THR A 128 -6.86 8.35 10.62
C THR A 128 -8.01 8.82 9.75
N LEU A 129 -7.94 8.52 8.45
CA LEU A 129 -8.99 8.78 7.47
C LEU A 129 -9.66 7.48 7.04
N GLU A 130 -10.92 7.56 6.66
CA GLU A 130 -11.64 6.42 6.06
C GLU A 130 -11.13 6.15 4.64
N LEU A 131 -10.77 4.90 4.37
CA LEU A 131 -10.46 4.43 3.03
C LEU A 131 -11.76 4.09 2.30
N LYS A 132 -12.07 4.83 1.26
CA LYS A 132 -13.10 4.49 0.27
C LYS A 132 -12.44 3.91 -0.98
N ARG A 133 -13.07 2.93 -1.58
CA ARG A 133 -12.49 2.24 -2.73
C ARG A 133 -13.35 2.35 -3.96
N ARG A 134 -12.69 2.58 -5.09
CA ARG A 134 -13.30 2.38 -6.40
C ARG A 134 -12.59 1.23 -7.13
N PHE A 135 -13.36 0.46 -7.84
CA PHE A 135 -12.84 -0.64 -8.64
C PHE A 135 -13.53 -0.64 -10.00
N CYS A 136 -12.75 -0.58 -11.07
CA CYS A 136 -13.26 -0.42 -12.44
C CYS A 136 -14.28 0.74 -12.55
N GLY A 137 -13.94 1.90 -11.96
CA GLY A 137 -14.76 3.11 -11.98
C GLY A 137 -16.01 3.07 -11.09
N ARG A 138 -16.25 2.00 -10.31
CA ARG A 138 -17.42 1.84 -9.43
C ARG A 138 -17.01 1.90 -7.97
N GLU A 139 -17.77 2.62 -7.17
CA GLU A 139 -17.56 2.68 -5.73
C GLU A 139 -17.96 1.36 -5.05
N ILE A 140 -17.10 0.88 -4.15
CA ILE A 140 -17.32 -0.31 -3.34
C ILE A 140 -17.58 0.14 -1.91
N ARG A 141 -18.84 0.03 -1.48
CA ARG A 141 -19.30 0.53 -0.18
C ARG A 141 -19.39 -0.54 0.88
N HIS A 142 -19.80 -1.75 0.48
CA HIS A 142 -19.96 -2.89 1.38
C HIS A 142 -18.66 -3.72 1.40
N ALA A 143 -18.51 -4.76 2.10
CA ALA A 143 -17.33 -5.63 2.17
C ALA A 143 -15.95 -4.96 2.46
N THR A 144 -15.82 -3.63 2.30
CA THR A 144 -14.60 -2.85 2.58
C THR A 144 -14.83 -1.72 3.59
N ASN A 145 -16.02 -1.61 4.17
CA ASN A 145 -16.39 -0.55 5.10
C ASN A 145 -15.52 -0.55 6.37
N GLY A 146 -15.31 0.65 6.91
CA GLY A 146 -14.69 0.85 8.20
C GLY A 146 -13.17 0.66 8.21
N ILE A 147 -12.54 0.52 7.03
CA ILE A 147 -11.08 0.54 6.96
C ILE A 147 -10.64 1.98 7.14
N ARG A 148 -9.81 2.19 8.16
CA ARG A 148 -9.21 3.49 8.41
C ARG A 148 -7.70 3.36 8.43
N LEU A 149 -7.06 4.31 7.77
CA LEU A 149 -5.61 4.35 7.69
C LEU A 149 -5.10 5.67 8.24
N LEU A 150 -4.00 5.63 8.95
CA LEU A 150 -3.27 6.80 9.33
C LEU A 150 -2.63 7.40 8.07
N ARG A 151 -3.05 8.61 7.71
CA ARG A 151 -2.61 9.29 6.49
C ARG A 151 -2.00 10.66 6.76
N ILE A 152 -2.31 11.24 7.92
CA ILE A 152 -1.84 12.59 8.29
C ILE A 152 -1.22 12.52 9.68
N TRP A 153 -0.06 13.14 9.87
CA TRP A 153 0.61 13.23 11.16
C TRP A 153 1.49 14.49 11.25
N ARG A 154 1.83 14.90 12.47
CA ARG A 154 2.77 16.00 12.68
C ARG A 154 4.16 15.63 12.17
N ALA A 155 4.82 16.54 11.49
CA ALA A 155 6.18 16.36 11.00
C ALA A 155 7.11 15.95 12.16
N GLY A 156 7.98 14.97 11.91
CA GLY A 156 8.90 14.42 12.91
C GLY A 156 8.32 13.36 13.85
N HIS A 157 6.99 13.10 13.81
CA HIS A 157 6.32 12.14 14.70
C HIS A 157 5.97 10.80 14.06
N GLY A 158 6.08 10.65 12.74
CA GLY A 158 5.65 9.44 12.05
C GLY A 158 6.74 8.78 11.23
N ARG A 159 6.72 7.44 11.20
CA ARG A 159 7.61 6.60 10.38
C ARG A 159 6.84 5.42 9.82
N SER A 160 7.25 4.95 8.64
CA SER A 160 6.71 3.71 8.08
C SER A 160 7.39 2.50 8.70
N GLU A 161 6.59 1.55 9.17
CA GLU A 161 7.06 0.25 9.67
C GLU A 161 7.80 -0.49 8.52
N GLU A 162 9.01 -1.01 8.78
CA GLU A 162 9.79 -1.73 7.77
C GLU A 162 9.28 -3.15 7.56
N ARG A 163 8.19 -3.28 6.82
CA ARG A 163 7.58 -4.55 6.41
C ARG A 163 7.57 -4.70 4.90
N ALA A 164 7.63 -5.95 4.44
CA ALA A 164 7.56 -6.26 3.00
C ALA A 164 6.14 -6.09 2.42
N MET A 165 5.11 -6.27 3.23
CA MET A 165 3.69 -6.15 2.88
C MET A 165 2.90 -5.57 4.05
N ASP A 166 1.85 -4.80 3.73
CA ASP A 166 0.92 -4.21 4.70
C ASP A 166 1.63 -3.31 5.74
N GLU A 167 2.60 -2.49 5.29
CA GLU A 167 3.29 -1.53 6.16
C GLU A 167 2.33 -0.46 6.68
N HIS A 168 2.45 -0.12 7.94
CA HIS A 168 1.68 0.93 8.59
C HIS A 168 2.57 2.12 8.93
N ILE A 169 1.97 3.29 9.05
CA ILE A 169 2.65 4.43 9.67
C ILE A 169 2.49 4.30 11.18
N GLU A 170 3.61 4.32 11.88
CA GLU A 170 3.68 4.41 13.34
C GLU A 170 3.91 5.86 13.72
N VAL A 171 3.17 6.35 14.70
CA VAL A 171 3.22 7.75 15.17
C VAL A 171 3.52 7.77 16.65
N ASP A 172 4.52 8.56 17.02
CA ASP A 172 4.81 8.87 18.42
C ASP A 172 3.86 9.98 18.90
N GLY A 173 2.85 9.60 19.69
CA GLY A 173 1.84 10.48 20.21
C GLY A 173 0.40 10.03 19.96
N LYS A 174 -0.54 10.88 20.32
CA LYS A 174 -1.98 10.59 20.23
C LYS A 174 -2.47 10.60 18.79
N VAL A 175 -3.06 9.48 18.36
CA VAL A 175 -3.75 9.37 17.08
C VAL A 175 -5.25 9.44 17.30
N ILE A 176 -5.91 10.31 16.56
CA ILE A 176 -7.36 10.47 16.63
C ILE A 176 -8.05 10.07 15.34
N TYR A 177 -9.34 9.83 15.48
CA TYR A 177 -10.26 9.60 14.40
C TYR A 177 -10.66 10.93 13.79
N PHE A 178 -10.37 11.15 12.51
CA PHE A 178 -10.80 12.34 11.79
C PHE A 178 -11.99 12.02 10.89
N ASP A 179 -13.02 12.85 10.92
CA ASP A 179 -14.21 12.68 10.07
C ASP A 179 -13.91 13.13 8.63
N GLY A 180 -13.14 12.30 7.93
CA GLY A 180 -12.72 12.52 6.56
C GLY A 180 -12.39 11.22 5.86
N ALA A 181 -12.40 11.25 4.54
CA ALA A 181 -12.15 10.10 3.70
C ALA A 181 -11.25 10.43 2.51
N PHE A 182 -10.58 9.39 2.01
CA PHE A 182 -9.85 9.39 0.75
C PHE A 182 -10.25 8.19 -0.09
N TYR A 183 -10.12 8.32 -1.41
CA TYR A 183 -10.36 7.22 -2.34
C TYR A 183 -9.04 6.56 -2.75
N ASP A 184 -9.07 5.24 -2.81
CA ASP A 184 -8.17 4.38 -3.58
C ASP A 184 -8.91 4.02 -4.89
N ASP A 185 -8.41 4.53 -6.02
CA ASP A 185 -9.08 4.45 -7.32
C ASP A 185 -8.04 4.31 -8.44
N ASN A 186 -7.57 3.10 -8.64
CA ASN A 186 -6.59 2.81 -9.68
C ASN A 186 -7.24 2.84 -11.07
N LEU A 187 -6.64 3.61 -12.00
CA LEU A 187 -7.13 3.82 -13.36
C LEU A 187 -6.58 2.82 -14.38
N ASN A 188 -5.62 1.98 -13.98
CA ASN A 188 -5.10 0.94 -14.86
C ASN A 188 -6.19 -0.09 -15.18
N ASP A 189 -6.03 -0.76 -16.33
CA ASP A 189 -6.95 -1.79 -16.76
C ASP A 189 -6.84 -3.09 -15.94
N MET A 190 -7.75 -4.02 -16.21
CA MET A 190 -7.79 -5.30 -15.51
C MET A 190 -6.62 -6.22 -15.85
N ASP A 191 -5.98 -6.05 -17.01
CA ASP A 191 -4.82 -6.86 -17.39
C ASP A 191 -3.60 -6.47 -16.57
N TRP A 192 -3.35 -5.16 -16.44
CA TRP A 192 -2.34 -4.62 -15.55
C TRP A 192 -2.60 -5.01 -14.09
N TRP A 193 -3.85 -4.86 -13.63
CA TRP A 193 -4.24 -5.22 -12.27
C TRP A 193 -3.95 -6.69 -11.96
N ARG A 194 -4.33 -7.59 -12.88
CA ARG A 194 -4.07 -9.03 -12.74
C ARG A 194 -2.59 -9.36 -12.69
N GLU A 195 -1.77 -8.72 -13.53
CA GLU A 195 -0.31 -8.97 -13.52
C GLU A 195 0.33 -8.48 -12.23
N LYS A 196 -0.01 -7.28 -11.76
CA LYS A 196 0.42 -6.75 -10.45
C LYS A 196 0.08 -7.72 -9.32
N HIS A 197 -1.16 -8.23 -9.31
CA HIS A 197 -1.62 -9.15 -8.27
C HIS A 197 -1.00 -10.55 -8.37
N ARG A 198 -0.56 -11.01 -9.54
CA ARG A 198 0.28 -12.21 -9.64
C ARG A 198 1.63 -12.02 -8.96
N GLY A 199 2.23 -10.84 -9.07
CA GLY A 199 3.43 -10.48 -8.33
C GLY A 199 3.22 -10.48 -6.81
N TYR A 200 2.11 -9.90 -6.36
CA TYR A 200 1.72 -9.91 -4.95
C TYR A 200 1.47 -11.32 -4.42
N ALA A 201 0.81 -12.18 -5.21
CA ALA A 201 0.53 -13.55 -4.82
C ALA A 201 1.80 -14.37 -4.55
N LYS A 202 2.87 -14.15 -5.31
CA LYS A 202 4.17 -14.80 -5.06
C LYS A 202 4.77 -14.37 -3.72
N ARG A 203 4.70 -13.06 -3.39
CA ARG A 203 5.21 -12.53 -2.11
C ARG A 203 4.38 -13.05 -0.94
N GLU A 204 3.05 -12.96 -1.04
CA GLU A 204 2.15 -13.46 0.00
C GLU A 204 2.26 -14.98 0.20
N ALA A 205 2.55 -15.74 -0.87
CA ALA A 205 2.82 -17.17 -0.78
C ALA A 205 4.13 -17.47 -0.02
N ALA A 206 5.17 -16.66 -0.23
CA ALA A 206 6.42 -16.79 0.52
C ALA A 206 6.22 -16.51 2.02
N ASP A 207 5.49 -15.45 2.36
CA ASP A 207 5.12 -15.13 3.73
C ASP A 207 4.28 -16.25 4.38
N ALA A 208 3.30 -16.81 3.64
CA ALA A 208 2.49 -17.92 4.15
C ALA A 208 3.33 -19.18 4.45
N LEU A 209 4.37 -19.44 3.65
CA LEU A 209 5.30 -20.53 3.91
C LEU A 209 6.24 -20.23 5.07
N ALA A 210 6.71 -18.99 5.23
CA ALA A 210 7.48 -18.55 6.38
C ALA A 210 6.67 -18.68 7.68
N PHE A 211 5.38 -18.30 7.66
CA PHE A 211 4.46 -18.54 8.75
C PHE A 211 4.30 -20.02 9.08
N ALA A 212 4.12 -20.88 8.07
CA ALA A 212 3.99 -22.32 8.27
C ALA A 212 5.26 -22.97 8.87
N ARG A 213 6.43 -22.34 8.69
CA ARG A 213 7.70 -22.75 9.33
C ARG A 213 7.93 -22.12 10.70
N GLY A 214 7.04 -21.21 11.16
CA GLY A 214 7.19 -20.50 12.44
C GLY A 214 8.20 -19.35 12.40
N GLU A 215 8.61 -18.90 11.23
CA GLU A 215 9.60 -17.82 11.04
C GLU A 215 8.97 -16.43 11.22
N ILE A 216 7.66 -16.31 10.96
CA ILE A 216 6.91 -15.07 11.13
C ILE A 216 5.53 -15.33 11.75
N HIS A 217 4.95 -14.28 12.33
CA HIS A 217 3.60 -14.29 12.89
C HIS A 217 2.71 -13.29 12.16
N PHE A 218 1.43 -13.62 12.05
CA PHE A 218 0.40 -12.72 11.53
C PHE A 218 -0.56 -12.28 12.65
N LYS A 219 -1.40 -11.32 12.35
CA LYS A 219 -2.57 -11.01 13.21
C LYS A 219 -3.47 -12.25 13.30
N PRO A 220 -4.15 -12.49 14.43
CA PRO A 220 -4.88 -13.75 14.70
C PRO A 220 -5.85 -14.17 13.58
N ALA A 221 -6.58 -13.21 12.98
CA ALA A 221 -7.50 -13.51 11.89
C ALA A 221 -6.80 -14.03 10.62
N LYS A 222 -5.61 -13.52 10.31
CA LYS A 222 -4.80 -13.97 9.15
C LYS A 222 -4.17 -15.33 9.43
N GLU A 223 -3.77 -15.61 10.67
CA GLU A 223 -3.32 -16.95 11.08
C GLU A 223 -4.43 -17.98 10.96
N ALA A 224 -5.62 -17.68 11.49
CA ALA A 224 -6.78 -18.56 11.37
C ALA A 224 -7.11 -18.86 9.90
N TYR A 225 -7.03 -17.86 9.03
CA TYR A 225 -7.20 -18.02 7.59
C TYR A 225 -6.17 -19.00 7.00
N TYR A 226 -4.86 -18.86 7.33
CA TYR A 226 -3.83 -19.72 6.76
C TYR A 226 -3.80 -21.13 7.33
N ARG A 227 -4.42 -21.37 8.49
CA ARG A 227 -4.61 -22.73 9.04
C ARG A 227 -5.71 -23.51 8.35
N MET A 228 -6.62 -22.86 7.60
CA MET A 228 -7.65 -23.54 6.83
C MET A 228 -7.07 -24.22 5.56
N PRO A 229 -7.73 -25.28 5.04
CA PRO A 229 -7.32 -25.92 3.79
C PRO A 229 -7.25 -24.94 2.63
N ARG A 230 -6.21 -25.07 1.80
CA ARG A 230 -6.04 -24.26 0.58
C ARG A 230 -7.27 -24.38 -0.31
N TYR A 231 -7.53 -23.34 -1.09
CA TYR A 231 -8.69 -23.15 -1.97
C TYR A 231 -10.03 -23.06 -1.22
N LEU A 232 -10.29 -23.93 -0.21
CA LEU A 232 -11.50 -23.83 0.60
C LEU A 232 -11.55 -22.51 1.36
N ARG A 233 -10.43 -22.06 1.91
CA ARG A 233 -10.33 -20.76 2.58
C ARG A 233 -10.63 -19.58 1.65
N ALA A 234 -10.26 -19.66 0.36
CA ALA A 234 -10.58 -18.63 -0.62
C ALA A 234 -12.09 -18.57 -0.90
N LEU A 235 -12.76 -19.73 -1.01
CA LEU A 235 -14.21 -19.82 -1.17
C LEU A 235 -14.95 -19.26 0.06
N ILE A 236 -14.54 -19.66 1.26
CA ILE A 236 -15.11 -19.16 2.52
C ILE A 236 -14.92 -17.63 2.62
N TYR A 237 -13.73 -17.13 2.33
CA TYR A 237 -13.45 -15.70 2.37
C TYR A 237 -14.32 -14.91 1.39
N PHE A 238 -14.48 -15.43 0.17
CA PHE A 238 -15.40 -14.85 -0.82
C PHE A 238 -16.85 -14.86 -0.31
N ALA A 239 -17.33 -15.99 0.20
CA ALA A 239 -18.69 -16.11 0.70
C ALA A 239 -18.99 -15.14 1.85
N ILE A 240 -18.07 -15.02 2.80
CA ILE A 240 -18.18 -14.05 3.90
C ILE A 240 -18.27 -12.62 3.37
N ARG A 241 -17.38 -12.24 2.46
CA ARG A 241 -17.34 -10.88 1.94
C ARG A 241 -18.54 -10.54 1.08
N TYR A 242 -18.90 -11.44 0.17
CA TYR A 242 -19.95 -11.20 -0.79
C TYR A 242 -21.34 -11.28 -0.17
N PHE A 243 -21.60 -12.32 0.64
CA PHE A 243 -22.92 -12.54 1.24
C PHE A 243 -23.04 -11.91 2.63
N LEU A 244 -22.17 -12.25 3.59
CA LEU A 244 -22.35 -11.82 4.97
C LEU A 244 -22.01 -10.33 5.19
N LYS A 245 -21.00 -9.81 4.48
CA LYS A 245 -20.64 -8.38 4.54
C LYS A 245 -21.36 -7.53 3.48
N GLY A 246 -22.34 -8.09 2.78
CA GLY A 246 -23.19 -7.37 1.86
C GLY A 246 -22.51 -6.92 0.57
N GLY A 247 -21.41 -7.55 0.14
CA GLY A 247 -20.73 -7.18 -1.11
C GLY A 247 -21.61 -7.22 -2.35
N PHE A 248 -22.69 -8.04 -2.35
CA PHE A 248 -23.68 -8.10 -3.41
C PHE A 248 -24.53 -6.81 -3.53
N LEU A 249 -24.62 -6.02 -2.46
CA LEU A 249 -25.37 -4.75 -2.44
C LEU A 249 -24.69 -3.67 -3.31
N ASP A 250 -23.41 -3.80 -3.61
CA ASP A 250 -22.71 -2.92 -4.54
C ASP A 250 -22.93 -3.33 -6.02
N GLY A 251 -23.88 -4.24 -6.29
CA GLY A 251 -24.23 -4.68 -7.63
C GLY A 251 -23.05 -5.28 -8.40
N TYR A 252 -22.93 -4.93 -9.69
CA TYR A 252 -21.85 -5.47 -10.54
C TYR A 252 -20.45 -5.10 -10.03
N GLY A 253 -20.26 -3.89 -9.49
CA GLY A 253 -18.99 -3.46 -8.90
C GLY A 253 -18.59 -4.35 -7.71
N GLY A 254 -19.56 -4.61 -6.82
CA GLY A 254 -19.35 -5.49 -5.68
C GLY A 254 -19.04 -6.93 -6.09
N TRP A 255 -19.72 -7.45 -7.12
CA TRP A 255 -19.40 -8.76 -7.68
C TRP A 255 -17.97 -8.80 -8.23
N MET A 256 -17.59 -7.85 -9.09
CA MET A 256 -16.25 -7.74 -9.67
C MET A 256 -15.18 -7.68 -8.58
N TRP A 257 -15.33 -6.79 -7.61
CA TRP A 257 -14.38 -6.63 -6.52
C TRP A 257 -14.23 -7.91 -5.69
N ASN A 258 -15.34 -8.50 -5.25
CA ASN A 258 -15.29 -9.70 -4.42
C ASN A 258 -14.81 -10.93 -5.20
N PHE A 259 -15.14 -11.04 -6.49
CA PHE A 259 -14.61 -12.11 -7.33
C PHE A 259 -13.10 -11.97 -7.53
N TRP A 260 -12.62 -10.81 -7.99
CA TRP A 260 -11.21 -10.64 -8.31
C TRP A 260 -10.32 -10.58 -7.07
N GLN A 261 -10.66 -9.76 -6.10
CA GLN A 261 -9.86 -9.57 -4.88
C GLN A 261 -10.19 -10.61 -3.81
N GLY A 262 -11.44 -11.03 -3.69
CA GLY A 262 -11.89 -11.96 -2.64
C GLY A 262 -11.68 -13.42 -2.99
N LEU A 263 -11.86 -13.81 -4.26
CA LEU A 263 -11.75 -15.21 -4.69
C LEU A 263 -10.51 -15.45 -5.53
N TRP A 264 -10.41 -14.82 -6.71
CA TRP A 264 -9.34 -15.10 -7.67
C TRP A 264 -7.94 -14.83 -7.09
N TYR A 265 -7.74 -13.68 -6.45
CA TYR A 265 -6.45 -13.35 -5.85
C TYR A 265 -6.07 -14.38 -4.76
N ARG A 266 -6.99 -14.72 -3.87
CA ARG A 266 -6.75 -15.73 -2.82
C ARG A 266 -6.47 -17.13 -3.39
N TRP A 267 -7.13 -17.45 -4.50
CA TRP A 267 -6.91 -18.71 -5.23
C TRP A 267 -5.51 -18.79 -5.83
N ILE A 268 -5.05 -17.71 -6.47
CA ILE A 268 -3.69 -17.70 -7.05
C ILE A 268 -2.60 -17.71 -5.98
N VAL A 269 -2.81 -17.09 -4.81
CA VAL A 269 -1.89 -17.23 -3.66
C VAL A 269 -1.76 -18.70 -3.28
N ASP A 270 -2.86 -19.43 -3.14
CA ASP A 270 -2.86 -20.86 -2.80
C ASP A 270 -2.17 -21.71 -3.86
N ARG A 271 -2.32 -21.34 -5.13
CA ARG A 271 -1.62 -21.98 -6.24
C ARG A 271 -0.11 -21.75 -6.16
N GLU A 272 0.34 -20.52 -5.87
CA GLU A 272 1.77 -20.22 -5.74
C GLU A 272 2.38 -20.93 -4.52
N ILE A 273 1.68 -21.01 -3.38
CA ILE A 273 2.09 -21.85 -2.23
C ILE A 273 2.31 -23.30 -2.69
N GLY A 274 1.37 -23.88 -3.46
CA GLY A 274 1.49 -25.25 -3.97
C GLY A 274 2.71 -25.45 -4.88
N LYS A 275 3.01 -24.49 -5.76
CA LYS A 275 4.19 -24.55 -6.65
C LYS A 275 5.48 -24.50 -5.85
N MET A 276 5.59 -23.59 -4.88
CA MET A 276 6.79 -23.44 -4.03
C MET A 276 7.04 -24.69 -3.21
N MET A 277 6.00 -25.29 -2.62
CA MET A 277 6.11 -26.56 -1.88
C MET A 277 6.57 -27.72 -2.78
N SER A 278 6.03 -27.83 -4.01
CA SER A 278 6.42 -28.86 -4.97
C SER A 278 7.88 -28.74 -5.39
N ASN A 279 8.37 -27.51 -5.61
CA ASN A 279 9.75 -27.27 -5.99
C ASN A 279 10.74 -27.63 -4.87
N HIS A 280 10.40 -27.32 -3.61
CA HIS A 280 11.21 -27.73 -2.46
C HIS A 280 11.26 -29.26 -2.31
N GLY A 281 10.15 -29.94 -2.54
CA GLY A 281 10.11 -31.42 -2.52
C GLY A 281 10.95 -32.06 -3.64
N LYS A 282 10.98 -31.47 -4.84
CA LYS A 282 11.84 -31.94 -5.94
C LYS A 282 13.33 -31.70 -5.63
N HIS A 283 13.68 -30.57 -5.05
CA HIS A 283 15.07 -30.24 -4.71
C HIS A 283 15.61 -31.18 -3.63
N ARG A 284 14.84 -31.47 -2.58
CA ARG A 284 15.21 -32.48 -1.56
C ARG A 284 15.40 -33.88 -2.15
N LYS A 285 14.51 -34.31 -3.04
CA LYS A 285 14.67 -35.63 -3.72
C LYS A 285 15.88 -35.66 -4.65
N CYS A 286 16.27 -34.54 -5.26
CA CYS A 286 17.46 -34.48 -6.10
C CYS A 286 18.75 -34.57 -5.25
N ILE A 287 18.82 -33.83 -4.15
CA ILE A 287 19.96 -33.89 -3.22
C ILE A 287 20.13 -35.28 -2.63
N SER A 288 19.06 -35.90 -2.11
CA SER A 288 19.11 -37.27 -1.55
C SER A 288 19.52 -38.32 -2.58
N ARG A 289 19.22 -38.12 -3.87
CA ARG A 289 19.69 -39.02 -4.95
C ARG A 289 21.16 -38.84 -5.26
N VAL A 290 21.67 -37.62 -5.16
CA VAL A 290 23.10 -37.33 -5.36
C VAL A 290 23.92 -37.90 -4.19
N GLU A 291 23.47 -37.67 -2.95
CA GLU A 291 24.10 -38.23 -1.75
C GLU A 291 24.15 -39.78 -1.78
N HIS A 292 23.04 -40.44 -2.16
CA HIS A 292 23.03 -41.92 -2.33
C HIS A 292 23.94 -42.40 -3.47
N ALA A 293 24.07 -41.65 -4.56
CA ALA A 293 24.96 -41.99 -5.66
C ALA A 293 26.46 -41.87 -5.28
N GLU A 294 26.80 -40.88 -4.46
CA GLU A 294 28.15 -40.70 -3.92
C GLU A 294 28.52 -41.78 -2.89
N GLU A 295 27.59 -42.17 -2.01
CA GLU A 295 27.81 -43.30 -1.09
C GLU A 295 28.03 -44.64 -1.84
N HIS A 296 27.32 -44.90 -2.93
CA HIS A 296 27.53 -46.09 -3.74
C HIS A 296 28.87 -46.11 -4.50
N LEU A 297 29.38 -44.94 -4.89
CA LEU A 297 30.71 -44.82 -5.53
C LEU A 297 31.84 -45.03 -4.54
N HIS A 298 31.69 -44.65 -3.28
CA HIS A 298 32.69 -44.90 -2.24
C HIS A 298 32.77 -46.40 -1.81
N VAL A 299 31.69 -47.15 -1.94
CA VAL A 299 31.67 -48.59 -1.62
C VAL A 299 32.28 -49.46 -2.72
N LEU A 300 32.43 -48.94 -3.95
CA LEU A 300 33.02 -49.66 -5.09
C LEU A 300 34.53 -49.41 -5.26
N HIS A 301 35.13 -48.50 -4.50
CA HIS A 301 36.58 -48.20 -4.56
C HIS A 301 37.33 -48.40 -3.23
N GLY A 302 36.74 -49.06 -2.26
CA GLY A 302 37.36 -49.57 -1.02
C GLY A 302 37.40 -51.07 -1.08
#